data_ee75bb4a0bac9fc6f03e97e777e636e8
#
_entry.id   ee75bb4a0bac9fc6f03e97e777e636e8
#
_cell.length_a   1.000
_cell.length_b   1.000
_cell.length_c   1.000
_cell.angle_alpha   90.00
_cell.angle_beta   90.00
_cell.angle_gamma   90.00
#
_symmetry.space_group_name_H-M   'P 1'
#
loop_
_entity.id
_entity.type
_entity.pdbx_description
1 polymer ?
#
loop_
_entity_poly.entity_id
_entity_poly.type
_entity_poly.pdbx_seq_one_letter_code
_entity_poly.pdbx_strand_id
1 'polypeptide(L)'
;MTLKELSQLYYLNREIENDQRRLEELEAKLASPSSPNLSGMPRSTAYGNKIESSVADIMDLKAIIAAKQQQCIYERSRLMRYITEINDSLTREIFIFRFVNGLSWRQVAASVGGNNTEASVKMICYRHIKDANE
;
A
#
# COMPACT_ATOMS: atom_id res chain seq x y z
N MET A 1 12.37 -16.54 -0.16
CA MET A 1 11.03 -15.93 -0.04
C MET A 1 10.07 -16.47 -1.07
N THR A 2 8.83 -16.66 -0.67
CA THR A 2 7.76 -17.03 -1.59
C THR A 2 7.23 -15.79 -2.32
N LEU A 3 6.47 -16.00 -3.38
CA LEU A 3 5.80 -14.90 -4.09
C LEU A 3 4.87 -14.12 -3.16
N LYS A 4 4.19 -14.80 -2.25
CA LYS A 4 3.32 -14.16 -1.27
C LYS A 4 4.10 -13.20 -0.36
N GLU A 5 5.24 -13.63 0.14
CA GLU A 5 6.10 -12.78 0.99
C GLU A 5 6.66 -11.59 0.21
N LEU A 6 7.09 -11.80 -1.02
CA LEU A 6 7.60 -10.74 -1.88
C LEU A 6 6.54 -9.69 -2.22
N SER A 7 5.28 -10.12 -2.33
CA SER A 7 4.16 -9.23 -2.67
C SER A 7 3.58 -8.48 -1.47
N GLN A 8 4.02 -8.79 -0.27
CA GLN A 8 3.44 -8.24 0.96
C GLN A 8 3.51 -6.71 1.01
N LEU A 9 4.64 -6.13 0.64
CA LEU A 9 4.82 -4.67 0.62
C LEU A 9 3.84 -3.99 -0.34
N TYR A 10 3.64 -4.56 -1.52
CA TYR A 10 2.70 -4.03 -2.52
C TYR A 10 1.28 -3.94 -1.95
N TYR A 11 0.78 -5.03 -1.36
CA TYR A 11 -0.58 -5.05 -0.82
C TYR A 11 -0.73 -4.16 0.41
N LEU A 12 0.31 -4.08 1.23
CA LEU A 12 0.31 -3.20 2.39
C LEU A 12 0.23 -1.72 1.98
N ASN A 13 0.95 -1.34 0.92
CA ASN A 13 0.86 0.01 0.35
C ASN A 13 -0.54 0.29 -0.20
N ARG A 14 -1.19 -0.71 -0.82
CA ARG A 14 -2.56 -0.58 -1.31
C ARG A 14 -3.54 -0.38 -0.17
N GLU A 15 -3.38 -1.10 0.92
CA GLU A 15 -4.22 -0.91 2.11
C GLU A 15 -4.07 0.51 2.67
N ILE A 16 -2.85 1.02 2.73
CA ILE A 16 -2.59 2.39 3.21
C ILE A 16 -3.27 3.41 2.31
N GLU A 17 -3.16 3.25 0.99
CA GLU A 17 -3.85 4.14 0.04
C GLU A 17 -5.35 4.16 0.26
N ASN A 18 -5.95 2.98 0.47
CA ASN A 18 -7.38 2.86 0.73
C ASN A 18 -7.77 3.50 2.07
N ASP A 19 -6.96 3.29 3.10
CA ASP A 19 -7.19 3.89 4.42
C ASP A 19 -7.05 5.41 4.37
N GLN A 20 -6.08 5.93 3.63
CA GLN A 20 -5.88 7.37 3.46
C GLN A 20 -7.06 8.00 2.72
N ARG A 21 -7.60 7.32 1.71
CA ARG A 21 -8.79 7.78 1.01
C ARG A 21 -10.01 7.83 1.95
N ARG A 22 -10.16 6.80 2.76
CA ARG A 22 -11.23 6.77 3.78
C ARG A 22 -11.08 7.91 4.78
N LEU A 23 -9.84 8.18 5.19
CA LEU A 23 -9.53 9.27 6.11
C LEU A 23 -9.93 10.63 5.51
N GLU A 24 -9.57 10.86 4.25
CA GLU A 24 -9.95 12.08 3.53
C GLU A 24 -11.47 12.24 3.44
N GLU A 25 -12.19 11.14 3.18
CA GLU A 25 -13.66 11.14 3.16
C GLU A 25 -14.26 11.50 4.50
N LEU A 26 -13.72 10.94 5.59
CA LEU A 26 -14.19 11.24 6.94
C LEU A 26 -13.91 12.69 7.34
N GLU A 27 -12.72 13.18 7.01
CA GLU A 27 -12.36 14.58 7.28
C GLU A 27 -13.22 15.55 6.46
N ALA A 28 -13.50 15.22 5.20
CA ALA A 28 -14.37 16.01 4.34
C ALA A 28 -15.81 16.08 4.89
N LYS A 29 -16.33 14.97 5.38
CA LYS A 29 -17.65 14.93 6.01
C LYS A 29 -17.72 15.79 7.26
N LEU A 30 -16.67 15.77 8.06
CA LEU A 30 -16.62 16.56 9.29
C LEU A 30 -16.49 18.06 8.98
N ALA A 31 -15.71 18.42 7.96
CA ALA A 31 -15.51 19.80 7.54
C ALA A 31 -16.67 20.35 6.72
N SER A 32 -17.46 19.47 6.10
CA SER A 32 -18.61 19.87 5.32
C SER A 32 -19.69 20.43 6.21
N PRO A 33 -20.18 21.66 5.98
CA PRO A 33 -21.31 22.16 6.78
C PRO A 33 -22.49 21.23 6.49
N SER A 34 -22.87 20.45 7.49
CA SER A 34 -24.11 19.70 7.40
C SER A 34 -25.22 20.68 7.10
N SER A 35 -25.98 20.43 6.02
CA SER A 35 -27.13 21.27 5.70
C SER A 35 -27.88 21.56 6.98
N PRO A 36 -28.02 22.84 7.37
CA PRO A 36 -28.75 23.13 8.57
C PRO A 36 -30.14 22.61 8.35
N ASN A 37 -30.49 21.62 9.11
CA ASN A 37 -31.84 21.13 9.09
C ASN A 37 -32.69 22.14 9.83
N LEU A 38 -33.37 22.97 9.09
CA LEU A 38 -34.11 24.11 9.60
C LEU A 38 -35.40 23.74 10.30
N SER A 39 -35.58 22.50 10.67
CA SER A 39 -36.84 22.04 11.30
C SER A 39 -37.03 22.47 12.73
N GLY A 40 -36.16 23.27 13.30
CA GLY A 40 -36.37 23.80 14.65
C GLY A 40 -36.31 22.79 15.78
N MET A 41 -35.94 21.57 15.53
CA MET A 41 -35.81 20.55 16.56
C MET A 41 -34.51 20.68 17.33
N PRO A 42 -34.56 20.56 18.68
CA PRO A 42 -33.33 20.56 19.46
C PRO A 42 -32.50 19.33 19.12
N ARG A 43 -31.25 19.59 18.71
CA ARG A 43 -30.40 18.55 18.15
C ARG A 43 -29.16 18.29 18.89
N SER A 44 -29.05 18.83 20.05
CA SER A 44 -27.80 18.94 20.74
C SER A 44 -27.11 17.59 20.98
N THR A 45 -27.86 16.57 21.39
CA THR A 45 -27.24 15.33 21.84
C THR A 45 -26.85 14.39 20.70
N ALA A 46 -27.73 14.16 19.74
CA ALA A 46 -27.47 13.25 18.64
C ALA A 46 -26.39 13.79 17.69
N TYR A 47 -26.37 15.10 17.44
CA TYR A 47 -25.37 15.73 16.57
C TYR A 47 -24.01 15.78 17.26
N GLY A 48 -23.96 16.10 18.56
CA GLY A 48 -22.71 16.08 19.32
C GLY A 48 -22.07 14.69 19.36
N ASN A 49 -22.89 13.66 19.62
CA ASN A 49 -22.41 12.28 19.63
C ASN A 49 -21.90 11.84 18.28
N LYS A 50 -22.52 12.28 17.18
CA LYS A 50 -22.12 11.98 15.84
C LYS A 50 -20.77 12.62 15.50
N ILE A 51 -20.52 13.87 15.93
CA ILE A 51 -19.25 14.55 15.75
C ILE A 51 -18.17 13.85 16.56
N GLU A 52 -18.41 13.55 17.82
CA GLU A 52 -17.46 12.84 18.68
C GLU A 52 -17.09 11.47 18.11
N SER A 53 -18.08 10.72 17.61
CA SER A 53 -17.86 9.44 16.96
C SER A 53 -16.99 9.59 15.70
N SER A 54 -17.25 10.61 14.89
CA SER A 54 -16.47 10.88 13.67
C SER A 54 -15.04 11.27 13.99
N VAL A 55 -14.81 12.08 15.02
CA VAL A 55 -13.45 12.45 15.47
C VAL A 55 -12.72 11.22 15.99
N ALA A 56 -13.38 10.38 16.78
CA ALA A 56 -12.79 9.14 17.28
C ALA A 56 -12.39 8.20 16.12
N ASP A 57 -13.26 8.06 15.12
CA ASP A 57 -12.99 7.24 13.94
C ASP A 57 -11.78 7.77 13.16
N ILE A 58 -11.67 9.10 13.02
CA ILE A 58 -10.53 9.74 12.35
C ILE A 58 -9.23 9.45 13.12
N MET A 59 -9.24 9.59 14.44
CA MET A 59 -8.07 9.33 15.28
C MET A 59 -7.64 7.87 15.21
N ASP A 60 -8.61 6.94 15.26
CA ASP A 60 -8.34 5.52 15.15
C ASP A 60 -7.75 5.18 13.79
N LEU A 61 -8.30 5.74 12.72
CA LEU A 61 -7.81 5.47 11.36
C LEU A 61 -6.42 6.04 11.16
N LYS A 62 -6.12 7.22 11.69
CA LYS A 62 -4.76 7.79 11.66
C LYS A 62 -3.76 6.89 12.37
N ALA A 63 -4.13 6.31 13.51
CA ALA A 63 -3.28 5.38 14.25
C ALA A 63 -3.04 4.09 13.44
N ILE A 64 -4.07 3.56 12.79
CA ILE A 64 -3.97 2.39 11.92
C ILE A 64 -3.01 2.67 10.76
N ILE A 65 -3.15 3.81 10.09
CA ILE A 65 -2.27 4.21 8.98
C ILE A 65 -0.82 4.32 9.45
N ALA A 66 -0.59 4.96 10.59
CA ALA A 66 0.76 5.10 11.15
C ALA A 66 1.40 3.74 11.44
N ALA A 67 0.65 2.80 12.01
CA ALA A 67 1.11 1.45 12.28
C ALA A 67 1.46 0.71 10.97
N LYS A 68 0.62 0.83 9.96
CA LYS A 68 0.87 0.20 8.64
C LYS A 68 2.07 0.83 7.94
N GLN A 69 2.29 2.13 8.09
CA GLN A 69 3.48 2.80 7.53
C GLN A 69 4.77 2.28 8.17
N GLN A 70 4.76 2.05 9.47
CA GLN A 70 5.91 1.43 10.16
C GLN A 70 6.15 0.00 9.67
N GLN A 71 5.09 -0.74 9.46
CA GLN A 71 5.14 -2.08 8.90
C GLN A 71 5.72 -2.06 7.48
N CYS A 72 5.37 -1.08 6.66
CA CYS A 72 5.94 -0.89 5.33
C CYS A 72 7.44 -0.66 5.36
N ILE A 73 7.91 0.16 6.29
CA ILE A 73 9.35 0.43 6.47
C ILE A 73 10.08 -0.87 6.79
N TYR A 74 9.54 -1.66 7.70
CA TYR A 74 10.10 -2.97 8.07
C TYR A 74 10.13 -3.93 6.88
N GLU A 75 9.00 -4.08 6.18
CA GLU A 75 8.90 -5.00 5.03
C GLU A 75 9.81 -4.56 3.89
N ARG A 76 9.93 -3.26 3.63
CA ARG A 76 10.84 -2.74 2.61
C ARG A 76 12.29 -3.08 2.94
N SER A 77 12.70 -2.89 4.19
CA SER A 77 14.06 -3.22 4.64
C SER A 77 14.35 -4.70 4.50
N ARG A 78 13.40 -5.54 4.90
CA ARG A 78 13.49 -6.99 4.78
C ARG A 78 13.64 -7.42 3.32
N LEU A 79 12.82 -6.85 2.45
CA LEU A 79 12.82 -7.13 1.02
C LEU A 79 14.12 -6.67 0.36
N MET A 80 14.61 -5.48 0.69
CA MET A 80 15.87 -4.96 0.14
C MET A 80 17.07 -5.81 0.55
N ARG A 81 17.11 -6.32 1.79
CA ARG A 81 18.15 -7.25 2.22
C ARG A 81 18.14 -8.52 1.39
N TYR A 82 16.96 -9.10 1.18
CA TYR A 82 16.80 -10.29 0.35
C TYR A 82 17.30 -10.05 -1.07
N ILE A 83 16.90 -8.93 -1.69
CA ILE A 83 17.27 -8.60 -3.06
C ILE A 83 18.77 -8.38 -3.18
N THR A 84 19.40 -7.73 -2.21
CA THR A 84 20.83 -7.46 -2.22
C THR A 84 21.66 -8.76 -2.30
N GLU A 85 21.14 -9.85 -1.76
CA GLU A 85 21.83 -11.15 -1.77
C GLU A 85 21.67 -11.91 -3.10
N ILE A 86 20.81 -11.46 -3.98
CA ILE A 86 20.66 -12.07 -5.32
C ILE A 86 21.92 -11.75 -6.15
N ASN A 87 22.55 -12.78 -6.70
CA ASN A 87 23.81 -12.61 -7.40
C ASN A 87 23.67 -11.95 -8.77
N ASP A 88 22.56 -12.21 -9.46
CA ASP A 88 22.35 -11.69 -10.81
C ASP A 88 21.77 -10.28 -10.80
N SER A 89 22.48 -9.35 -11.47
CA SER A 89 22.10 -7.95 -11.52
C SER A 89 20.74 -7.71 -12.17
N LEU A 90 20.45 -8.39 -13.27
CA LEU A 90 19.17 -8.26 -13.96
C LEU A 90 18.02 -8.72 -13.06
N THR A 91 18.20 -9.84 -12.37
CA THR A 91 17.21 -10.36 -11.42
C THR A 91 16.97 -9.38 -10.28
N ARG A 92 18.04 -8.78 -9.73
CA ARG A 92 17.91 -7.75 -8.68
C ARG A 92 17.08 -6.57 -9.16
N GLU A 93 17.34 -6.07 -10.36
CA GLU A 93 16.58 -4.94 -10.91
C GLU A 93 15.11 -5.29 -11.12
N ILE A 94 14.83 -6.48 -11.66
CA ILE A 94 13.46 -6.96 -11.84
C ILE A 94 12.71 -7.00 -10.51
N PHE A 95 13.36 -7.52 -9.47
CA PHE A 95 12.76 -7.62 -8.14
C PHE A 95 12.50 -6.23 -7.52
N ILE A 96 13.44 -5.31 -7.68
CA ILE A 96 13.27 -3.93 -7.19
C ILE A 96 12.08 -3.26 -7.88
N PHE A 97 12.03 -3.29 -9.19
CA PHE A 97 10.94 -2.66 -9.94
C PHE A 97 9.59 -3.29 -9.63
N ARG A 98 9.54 -4.60 -9.55
CA ARG A 98 8.27 -5.31 -9.33
C ARG A 98 7.79 -5.27 -7.88
N PHE A 99 8.66 -5.62 -6.93
CA PHE A 99 8.24 -5.83 -5.54
C PHE A 99 8.46 -4.63 -4.64
N VAL A 100 9.44 -3.80 -4.90
CA VAL A 100 9.67 -2.58 -4.10
C VAL A 100 8.91 -1.40 -4.69
N ASN A 101 9.02 -1.20 -6.00
CA ASN A 101 8.39 -0.06 -6.67
C ASN A 101 6.96 -0.33 -7.15
N GLY A 102 6.51 -1.58 -7.12
CA GLY A 102 5.13 -1.95 -7.45
C GLY A 102 4.74 -1.79 -8.91
N LEU A 103 5.69 -1.86 -9.82
CA LEU A 103 5.44 -1.70 -11.25
C LEU A 103 4.74 -2.93 -11.85
N SER A 104 3.94 -2.71 -12.88
CA SER A 104 3.38 -3.81 -13.67
C SER A 104 4.50 -4.51 -14.43
N TRP A 105 4.28 -5.74 -14.86
CA TRP A 105 5.28 -6.48 -15.62
C TRP A 105 5.69 -5.77 -16.90
N ARG A 106 4.76 -5.10 -17.55
CA ARG A 106 5.02 -4.28 -18.73
C ARG A 106 5.96 -3.12 -18.41
N GLN A 107 5.72 -2.44 -17.29
CA GLN A 107 6.57 -1.35 -16.81
C GLN A 107 7.96 -1.86 -16.40
N VAL A 108 8.02 -3.03 -15.77
CA VAL A 108 9.29 -3.67 -15.40
C VAL A 108 10.13 -3.93 -16.65
N ALA A 109 9.54 -4.53 -17.68
CA ALA A 109 10.24 -4.81 -18.93
C ALA A 109 10.79 -3.54 -19.57
N ALA A 110 9.98 -2.48 -19.61
CA ALA A 110 10.40 -1.19 -20.15
C ALA A 110 11.52 -0.56 -19.32
N SER A 111 11.47 -0.70 -18.01
CA SER A 111 12.46 -0.10 -17.08
C SER A 111 13.82 -0.79 -17.13
N VAL A 112 13.85 -2.14 -17.23
CA VAL A 112 15.12 -2.85 -17.32
C VAL A 112 15.74 -2.71 -18.72
N GLY A 113 14.94 -2.50 -19.75
CA GLY A 113 15.44 -2.33 -21.13
C GLY A 113 16.10 -3.58 -21.70
N GLY A 114 17.07 -3.38 -22.59
CA GLY A 114 17.88 -4.48 -23.15
C GLY A 114 17.09 -5.52 -23.92
N ASN A 115 16.03 -5.12 -24.62
CA ASN A 115 15.14 -6.02 -25.38
C ASN A 115 14.37 -7.03 -24.52
N ASN A 116 14.28 -6.79 -23.22
CA ASN A 116 13.49 -7.65 -22.35
C ASN A 116 11.99 -7.41 -22.58
N THR A 117 11.25 -8.50 -22.66
CA THR A 117 9.80 -8.47 -22.83
C THR A 117 9.11 -8.74 -21.50
N GLU A 118 7.82 -8.45 -21.44
CA GLU A 118 6.99 -8.78 -20.28
C GLU A 118 7.11 -10.27 -19.93
N ALA A 119 7.03 -11.14 -20.94
CA ALA A 119 7.16 -12.58 -20.74
C ALA A 119 8.54 -12.98 -20.20
N SER A 120 9.62 -12.36 -20.70
CA SER A 120 10.97 -12.71 -20.26
C SER A 120 11.25 -12.30 -18.82
N VAL A 121 10.84 -11.10 -18.41
CA VAL A 121 11.05 -10.63 -17.03
C VAL A 121 10.23 -11.44 -16.03
N LYS A 122 8.99 -11.80 -16.38
CA LYS A 122 8.17 -12.72 -15.59
C LYS A 122 8.86 -14.07 -15.40
N MET A 123 9.36 -14.64 -16.48
CA MET A 123 10.02 -15.93 -16.45
C MET A 123 11.26 -15.91 -15.55
N ILE A 124 12.08 -14.88 -15.67
CA ILE A 124 13.28 -14.71 -14.84
C ILE A 124 12.89 -14.66 -13.36
N CYS A 125 11.88 -13.87 -13.04
CA CYS A 125 11.38 -13.70 -11.68
C CYS A 125 10.88 -15.03 -11.10
N TYR A 126 9.97 -15.70 -11.77
CA TYR A 126 9.37 -16.94 -11.27
C TYR A 126 10.37 -18.10 -11.20
N ARG A 127 11.30 -18.16 -12.14
CA ARG A 127 12.38 -19.17 -12.10
C ARG A 127 13.26 -18.96 -10.87
N HIS A 128 13.63 -17.71 -10.58
CA HIS A 128 14.43 -17.40 -9.39
C HIS A 128 13.69 -17.78 -8.11
N ILE A 129 12.41 -17.44 -8.00
CA ILE A 129 11.59 -17.78 -6.83
C ILE A 129 11.52 -19.30 -6.64
N LYS A 130 11.31 -20.04 -7.72
CA LYS A 130 11.25 -21.51 -7.69
C LYS A 130 12.59 -22.09 -7.23
N ASP A 131 13.69 -21.65 -7.82
CA ASP A 131 15.04 -22.18 -7.52
C ASP A 131 15.43 -21.86 -6.07
N ALA A 132 15.09 -20.69 -5.57
CA ALA A 132 15.40 -20.27 -4.21
C ALA A 132 14.62 -21.07 -3.13
N ASN A 133 13.47 -21.62 -3.49
CA ASN A 133 12.59 -22.35 -2.57
C ASN A 133 12.66 -23.87 -2.73
N GLU A 134 13.56 -24.35 -3.59
CA GLU A 134 13.85 -25.80 -3.71
C GLU A 134 14.91 -26.27 -2.74
#